data_a778b28928e65c3efa98c61ec1f7977a
#
_entry.id   a778b28928e65c3efa98c61ec1f7977a
#
_cell.length_a   1.000
_cell.length_b   1.000
_cell.length_c   1.000
_cell.angle_alpha   90.00
_cell.angle_beta   90.00
_cell.angle_gamma   90.00
#
_symmetry.space_group_name_H-M   'P 1'
#
loop_
_entity.id
_entity.type
_entity.pdbx_description
1 polymer ?
#
loop_
_entity_poly.entity_id
_entity_poly.type
_entity_poly.pdbx_seq_one_letter_code
_entity_poly.pdbx_strand_id
1 'polypeptide(L)'
;MYQPSKERYQSMTYVPSGNSGLKLPMVSLGFWHNFGSVDPYERSREITRFAFDHGITHFDLANNYGPEAGSAEANVGRILREDFHAYRDELVISTKAGYYMWEGPYGDWGSRKYLLASLDQSLNRLGLDYVDIFYHHRMDPATPLEETMGALAQAVRSGKALYVGLSNYDGPTLRRAEAILKEERVPFVINQNRYSIFDRTIERNGLKETSVQLGKGIITFSPLAQGLLTDRYLNGIPADSRVRTDGRFLKESQLSEETLNKIRGLNEIALRRGQTLAEMALAWILRDGAVTSVLIGASRPAQILDNVKAIQNTSFSEEELQKIDALSL
;
A
#
# COMPACT_ATOMS: atom_id res chain seq x y z
N MET A 1 14.41 -20.36 -15.77
CA MET A 1 13.71 -19.08 -16.04
C MET A 1 12.32 -19.18 -15.43
N TYR A 2 11.86 -18.22 -14.67
CA TYR A 2 10.52 -18.20 -14.09
C TYR A 2 9.47 -18.15 -15.19
N GLN A 3 8.42 -18.97 -15.03
CA GLN A 3 7.27 -18.99 -15.92
C GLN A 3 6.03 -18.81 -15.03
N PRO A 4 5.31 -17.69 -15.12
CA PRO A 4 4.14 -17.43 -14.30
C PRO A 4 2.96 -18.32 -14.71
N SER A 5 2.04 -18.53 -13.76
CA SER A 5 0.79 -19.22 -14.01
C SER A 5 0.04 -18.60 -15.17
N LYS A 6 -0.45 -19.42 -16.11
CA LYS A 6 -1.30 -18.97 -17.22
C LYS A 6 -2.66 -18.49 -16.74
N GLU A 7 -3.09 -18.94 -15.56
CA GLU A 7 -4.39 -18.64 -14.98
C GLU A 7 -4.33 -17.47 -13.98
N ARG A 8 -3.18 -16.79 -13.83
CA ARG A 8 -2.93 -15.76 -12.82
C ARG A 8 -3.97 -14.66 -12.74
N TYR A 9 -4.63 -14.35 -13.85
CA TYR A 9 -5.64 -13.27 -13.89
C TYR A 9 -7.07 -13.70 -13.57
N GLN A 10 -7.33 -15.01 -13.42
CA GLN A 10 -8.71 -15.53 -13.29
C GLN A 10 -9.30 -15.30 -11.91
N SER A 11 -8.48 -15.25 -10.86
CA SER A 11 -8.93 -15.13 -9.46
C SER A 11 -8.87 -13.70 -8.92
N MET A 12 -8.35 -12.72 -9.71
CA MET A 12 -8.17 -11.34 -9.28
C MET A 12 -9.15 -10.41 -10.00
N THR A 13 -9.75 -9.49 -9.25
CA THR A 13 -10.55 -8.41 -9.82
C THR A 13 -9.68 -7.16 -9.98
N TYR A 14 -9.74 -6.54 -11.17
CA TYR A 14 -9.02 -5.32 -11.50
C TYR A 14 -10.01 -4.17 -11.63
N VAL A 15 -9.78 -3.09 -10.89
CA VAL A 15 -10.67 -1.93 -10.85
C VAL A 15 -9.90 -0.65 -11.29
N PRO A 16 -10.56 0.29 -11.97
CA PRO A 16 -9.92 1.57 -12.32
C PRO A 16 -9.47 2.33 -11.07
N SER A 17 -8.33 2.99 -11.14
CA SER A 17 -7.90 3.96 -10.13
C SER A 17 -8.66 5.27 -10.33
N GLY A 18 -9.77 5.42 -9.63
CA GLY A 18 -10.70 6.53 -9.85
C GLY A 18 -11.20 6.59 -11.29
N ASN A 19 -11.23 7.79 -11.86
CA ASN A 19 -11.66 8.03 -13.24
C ASN A 19 -10.51 7.91 -14.28
N SER A 20 -9.45 7.16 -13.94
CA SER A 20 -8.32 6.95 -14.86
C SER A 20 -8.45 5.62 -15.63
N GLY A 21 -7.66 5.49 -16.70
CA GLY A 21 -7.53 4.24 -17.46
C GLY A 21 -6.66 3.18 -16.74
N LEU A 22 -5.92 3.58 -15.70
CA LEU A 22 -5.08 2.65 -14.93
C LEU A 22 -5.95 1.74 -14.07
N LYS A 23 -5.84 0.43 -14.27
CA LYS A 23 -6.49 -0.56 -13.41
C LYS A 23 -5.48 -1.13 -12.41
N LEU A 24 -5.92 -1.30 -11.18
CA LEU A 24 -5.15 -1.99 -10.14
C LEU A 24 -5.89 -3.26 -9.69
N PRO A 25 -5.14 -4.30 -9.26
CA PRO A 25 -5.76 -5.44 -8.58
C PRO A 25 -6.35 -4.96 -7.25
N MET A 26 -7.47 -5.52 -6.83
CA MET A 26 -8.08 -5.17 -5.54
C MET A 26 -7.17 -5.48 -4.34
N VAL A 27 -6.18 -6.37 -4.53
CA VAL A 27 -5.11 -6.66 -3.56
C VAL A 27 -3.76 -6.38 -4.22
N SER A 28 -2.93 -5.55 -3.61
CA SER A 28 -1.58 -5.17 -4.05
C SER A 28 -0.52 -5.62 -3.06
N LEU A 29 0.70 -5.87 -3.51
CA LEU A 29 1.82 -6.28 -2.65
C LEU A 29 2.66 -5.07 -2.23
N GLY A 30 2.82 -4.87 -0.91
CA GLY A 30 3.69 -3.85 -0.33
C GLY A 30 5.02 -4.43 0.12
N PHE A 31 6.09 -3.73 -0.19
CA PHE A 31 7.48 -4.16 0.04
C PHE A 31 8.15 -3.47 1.24
N TRP A 32 7.37 -3.00 2.20
CA TRP A 32 7.92 -2.30 3.37
C TRP A 32 8.71 -3.21 4.31
N HIS A 33 8.22 -4.44 4.58
CA HIS A 33 8.86 -5.44 5.43
C HIS A 33 9.08 -6.74 4.65
N ASN A 34 10.06 -7.54 5.08
CA ASN A 34 10.42 -8.85 4.52
C ASN A 34 11.12 -8.81 3.15
N PHE A 35 11.56 -7.62 2.70
CA PHE A 35 12.21 -7.45 1.40
C PHE A 35 13.51 -6.65 1.48
N GLY A 36 13.97 -6.31 2.69
CA GLY A 36 15.21 -5.56 2.92
C GLY A 36 16.47 -6.42 2.88
N SER A 37 17.60 -5.79 3.21
CA SER A 37 18.92 -6.45 3.19
C SER A 37 19.10 -7.54 4.25
N VAL A 38 18.28 -7.50 5.32
CA VAL A 38 18.31 -8.50 6.41
C VAL A 38 17.42 -9.71 6.15
N ASP A 39 16.62 -9.65 5.11
CA ASP A 39 15.67 -10.70 4.77
C ASP A 39 16.29 -11.67 3.73
N PRO A 40 16.01 -12.98 3.81
CA PRO A 40 16.50 -13.92 2.82
C PRO A 40 15.96 -13.61 1.42
N TYR A 41 16.84 -13.31 0.47
CA TYR A 41 16.49 -12.93 -0.90
C TYR A 41 15.55 -13.95 -1.58
N GLU A 42 15.84 -15.25 -1.45
CA GLU A 42 15.01 -16.29 -2.08
C GLU A 42 13.59 -16.32 -1.53
N ARG A 43 13.37 -15.97 -0.27
CA ARG A 43 12.02 -15.81 0.30
C ARG A 43 11.29 -14.62 -0.32
N SER A 44 11.96 -13.49 -0.43
CA SER A 44 11.40 -12.30 -1.08
C SER A 44 11.01 -12.59 -2.52
N ARG A 45 11.87 -13.31 -3.23
CA ARG A 45 11.66 -13.76 -4.61
C ARG A 45 10.48 -14.71 -4.75
N GLU A 46 10.38 -15.71 -3.85
CA GLU A 46 9.27 -16.68 -3.80
C GLU A 46 7.93 -15.96 -3.58
N ILE A 47 7.86 -15.05 -2.59
CA ILE A 47 6.66 -14.26 -2.28
C ILE A 47 6.25 -13.42 -3.50
N THR A 48 7.19 -12.78 -4.18
CA THR A 48 6.91 -11.91 -5.33
C THR A 48 6.37 -12.72 -6.51
N ARG A 49 6.97 -13.88 -6.81
CA ARG A 49 6.48 -14.81 -7.85
C ARG A 49 5.08 -15.31 -7.52
N PHE A 50 4.89 -15.75 -6.28
CA PHE A 50 3.60 -16.28 -5.84
C PHE A 50 2.49 -15.22 -5.90
N ALA A 51 2.79 -13.97 -5.55
CA ALA A 51 1.85 -12.87 -5.69
C ALA A 51 1.42 -12.65 -7.16
N PHE A 52 2.37 -12.63 -8.08
CA PHE A 52 2.09 -12.48 -9.50
C PHE A 52 1.30 -13.68 -10.06
N ASP A 53 1.64 -14.91 -9.64
CA ASP A 53 0.90 -16.13 -10.02
C ASP A 53 -0.57 -16.14 -9.55
N HIS A 54 -0.93 -15.25 -8.60
CA HIS A 54 -2.29 -15.05 -8.09
C HIS A 54 -2.90 -13.70 -8.50
N GLY A 55 -2.37 -13.06 -9.55
CA GLY A 55 -2.95 -11.87 -10.15
C GLY A 55 -2.60 -10.56 -9.47
N ILE A 56 -1.67 -10.54 -8.51
CA ILE A 56 -1.18 -9.29 -7.94
C ILE A 56 -0.17 -8.68 -8.90
N THR A 57 -0.60 -7.70 -9.66
CA THR A 57 0.21 -7.00 -10.66
C THR A 57 0.79 -5.68 -10.17
N HIS A 58 0.34 -5.18 -9.02
CA HIS A 58 0.84 -3.93 -8.45
C HIS A 58 1.81 -4.22 -7.29
N PHE A 59 3.05 -3.73 -7.45
CA PHE A 59 4.15 -3.81 -6.50
C PHE A 59 4.48 -2.41 -5.98
N ASP A 60 4.25 -2.21 -4.67
CA ASP A 60 4.36 -0.90 -4.05
C ASP A 60 5.59 -0.78 -3.14
N LEU A 61 6.50 0.10 -3.53
CA LEU A 61 7.76 0.37 -2.86
C LEU A 61 7.84 1.81 -2.31
N ALA A 62 8.96 2.14 -1.69
CA ALA A 62 9.41 3.50 -1.41
C ALA A 62 10.94 3.52 -1.28
N ASN A 63 11.54 4.69 -1.52
CA ASN A 63 12.98 4.85 -1.46
C ASN A 63 13.60 4.48 -0.10
N ASN A 64 12.84 4.66 1.00
CA ASN A 64 13.29 4.41 2.37
C ASN A 64 12.95 3.00 2.90
N TYR A 65 12.37 2.11 2.07
CA TYR A 65 12.03 0.76 2.51
C TYR A 65 13.27 -0.14 2.64
N GLY A 66 13.23 -0.99 3.65
CA GLY A 66 14.30 -1.90 4.06
C GLY A 66 14.06 -2.36 5.49
N PRO A 67 15.04 -2.70 6.34
CA PRO A 67 16.33 -2.03 6.60
C PRO A 67 17.37 -2.52 5.59
N GLU A 68 18.29 -1.82 5.24
CA GLU A 68 18.67 -0.44 5.15
C GLU A 68 17.82 0.31 4.11
N ALA A 69 17.72 1.65 4.23
CA ALA A 69 16.94 2.44 3.28
C ALA A 69 17.42 2.20 1.83
N GLY A 70 16.47 1.89 0.94
CA GLY A 70 16.75 1.56 -0.46
C GLY A 70 17.00 0.08 -0.74
N SER A 71 17.23 -0.76 0.28
CA SER A 71 17.52 -2.17 0.07
C SER A 71 16.34 -2.96 -0.49
N ALA A 72 15.09 -2.59 -0.14
CA ALA A 72 13.91 -3.21 -0.72
C ALA A 72 13.83 -2.95 -2.24
N GLU A 73 14.07 -1.72 -2.69
CA GLU A 73 14.14 -1.41 -4.13
C GLU A 73 15.27 -2.17 -4.84
N ALA A 74 16.45 -2.29 -4.22
CA ALA A 74 17.55 -3.03 -4.80
C ALA A 74 17.24 -4.53 -4.96
N ASN A 75 16.64 -5.15 -3.94
CA ASN A 75 16.23 -6.56 -4.00
C ASN A 75 15.13 -6.78 -5.03
N VAL A 76 14.12 -5.91 -5.06
CA VAL A 76 13.04 -6.02 -6.06
C VAL A 76 13.57 -5.75 -7.47
N GLY A 77 14.47 -4.79 -7.66
CA GLY A 77 15.15 -4.56 -8.94
C GLY A 77 15.89 -5.78 -9.45
N ARG A 78 16.55 -6.53 -8.54
CA ARG A 78 17.15 -7.81 -8.88
C ARG A 78 16.09 -8.85 -9.29
N ILE A 79 14.99 -8.96 -8.54
CA ILE A 79 13.87 -9.87 -8.85
C ILE A 79 13.25 -9.51 -10.21
N LEU A 80 13.00 -8.22 -10.47
CA LEU A 80 12.47 -7.75 -11.75
C LEU A 80 13.35 -8.17 -12.92
N ARG A 81 14.65 -7.99 -12.80
CA ARG A 81 15.62 -8.38 -13.84
C ARG A 81 15.69 -9.89 -14.04
N GLU A 82 15.70 -10.68 -12.95
CA GLU A 82 15.88 -12.13 -13.02
C GLU A 82 14.60 -12.88 -13.46
N ASP A 83 13.42 -12.38 -13.06
CA ASP A 83 12.16 -13.12 -13.20
C ASP A 83 11.10 -12.40 -14.03
N PHE A 84 11.06 -11.07 -14.00
CA PHE A 84 9.95 -10.29 -14.53
C PHE A 84 10.31 -9.39 -15.72
N HIS A 85 11.54 -9.46 -16.23
CA HIS A 85 11.95 -8.62 -17.35
C HIS A 85 11.00 -8.76 -18.56
N ALA A 86 10.56 -9.97 -18.88
CA ALA A 86 9.62 -10.24 -19.97
C ALA A 86 8.16 -9.84 -19.65
N TYR A 87 7.87 -9.50 -18.39
CA TYR A 87 6.51 -9.19 -17.88
C TYR A 87 6.40 -7.75 -17.35
N ARG A 88 7.39 -6.88 -17.64
CA ARG A 88 7.40 -5.49 -17.14
C ARG A 88 6.09 -4.75 -17.48
N ASP A 89 5.59 -4.94 -18.68
CA ASP A 89 4.37 -4.27 -19.16
C ASP A 89 3.07 -4.85 -18.56
N GLU A 90 3.15 -5.99 -17.88
CA GLU A 90 2.05 -6.58 -17.12
C GLU A 90 2.04 -6.11 -15.65
N LEU A 91 3.05 -5.35 -15.22
CA LEU A 91 3.23 -4.88 -13.85
C LEU A 91 2.98 -3.38 -13.72
N VAL A 92 2.42 -2.99 -12.59
CA VAL A 92 2.40 -1.61 -12.10
C VAL A 92 3.43 -1.52 -10.97
N ILE A 93 4.50 -0.79 -11.20
CA ILE A 93 5.55 -0.57 -10.20
C ILE A 93 5.41 0.84 -9.66
N SER A 94 5.23 0.97 -8.35
CA SER A 94 5.19 2.26 -7.69
C SER A 94 6.32 2.44 -6.69
N THR A 95 6.83 3.67 -6.59
CA THR A 95 7.74 4.07 -5.52
C THR A 95 7.43 5.47 -5.01
N LYS A 96 8.03 5.84 -3.89
CA LYS A 96 7.71 7.05 -3.14
C LYS A 96 8.97 7.72 -2.61
N ALA A 97 8.94 9.04 -2.44
CA ALA A 97 9.92 9.82 -1.71
C ALA A 97 9.24 10.84 -0.79
N GLY A 98 9.82 11.09 0.39
CA GLY A 98 9.27 12.02 1.37
C GLY A 98 9.75 11.79 2.81
N TYR A 99 10.45 10.68 3.07
CA TYR A 99 11.09 10.38 4.34
C TYR A 99 12.62 10.45 4.21
N TYR A 100 13.30 10.58 5.35
CA TYR A 100 14.75 10.69 5.44
C TYR A 100 15.48 9.57 4.69
N MET A 101 16.46 9.96 3.87
CA MET A 101 17.32 9.08 3.09
C MET A 101 18.81 9.31 3.26
N TRP A 102 19.25 10.56 3.45
CA TRP A 102 20.65 10.92 3.64
C TRP A 102 20.80 12.18 4.49
N GLU A 103 21.97 12.37 5.06
CA GLU A 103 22.28 13.49 5.95
C GLU A 103 22.29 14.84 5.24
N GLY A 104 22.06 15.89 6.02
CA GLY A 104 22.07 17.27 5.56
C GLY A 104 20.68 17.77 5.12
N PRO A 105 20.59 18.98 4.58
CA PRO A 105 19.31 19.67 4.37
C PRO A 105 18.51 19.20 3.13
N TYR A 106 19.05 18.24 2.36
CA TYR A 106 18.45 17.83 1.09
C TYR A 106 18.00 16.36 1.05
N GLY A 107 18.04 15.69 2.20
CA GLY A 107 17.79 14.23 2.27
C GLY A 107 16.43 13.84 2.78
N ASP A 108 15.45 14.76 2.87
CA ASP A 108 14.12 14.51 3.45
C ASP A 108 13.06 15.47 2.86
N TRP A 109 11.79 15.18 3.10
CA TRP A 109 10.59 15.99 2.84
C TRP A 109 10.20 16.12 1.36
N GLY A 110 9.69 17.29 0.94
CA GLY A 110 8.99 17.48 -0.32
C GLY A 110 9.64 18.45 -1.31
N SER A 111 10.89 18.92 -1.04
CA SER A 111 11.55 19.85 -1.96
C SER A 111 11.76 19.22 -3.35
N ARG A 112 11.70 20.06 -4.39
CA ARG A 112 11.99 19.65 -5.76
C ARG A 112 13.34 18.94 -5.89
N LYS A 113 14.36 19.46 -5.22
CA LYS A 113 15.71 18.86 -5.22
C LYS A 113 15.69 17.42 -4.68
N TYR A 114 15.03 17.22 -3.54
CA TYR A 114 14.96 15.92 -2.89
C TYR A 114 14.16 14.92 -3.72
N LEU A 115 12.96 15.31 -4.20
CA LEU A 115 12.07 14.39 -4.90
C LEU A 115 12.66 13.88 -6.21
N LEU A 116 13.26 14.76 -7.02
CA LEU A 116 13.85 14.37 -8.31
C LEU A 116 15.11 13.52 -8.12
N ALA A 117 15.98 13.88 -7.16
CA ALA A 117 17.16 13.08 -6.84
C ALA A 117 16.76 11.69 -6.31
N SER A 118 15.72 11.63 -5.46
CA SER A 118 15.20 10.37 -4.93
C SER A 118 14.64 9.46 -6.02
N LEU A 119 13.90 10.02 -6.97
CA LEU A 119 13.37 9.23 -8.10
C LEU A 119 14.51 8.63 -8.93
N ASP A 120 15.53 9.42 -9.26
CA ASP A 120 16.69 8.93 -10.01
C ASP A 120 17.43 7.79 -9.28
N GLN A 121 17.61 7.93 -7.97
CA GLN A 121 18.18 6.88 -7.14
C GLN A 121 17.30 5.62 -7.09
N SER A 122 15.98 5.79 -7.01
CA SER A 122 15.02 4.67 -7.01
C SER A 122 15.06 3.93 -8.33
N LEU A 123 15.04 4.64 -9.47
CA LEU A 123 15.16 4.03 -10.80
C LEU A 123 16.46 3.23 -10.95
N ASN A 124 17.58 3.76 -10.46
CA ASN A 124 18.85 3.06 -10.47
C ASN A 124 18.82 1.77 -9.63
N ARG A 125 18.24 1.80 -8.42
CA ARG A 125 18.11 0.60 -7.57
C ARG A 125 17.17 -0.44 -8.19
N LEU A 126 16.07 0.00 -8.76
CA LEU A 126 15.10 -0.87 -9.44
C LEU A 126 15.60 -1.40 -10.78
N GLY A 127 16.58 -0.73 -11.41
CA GLY A 127 17.05 -1.06 -12.77
C GLY A 127 15.98 -0.80 -13.83
N LEU A 128 15.19 0.27 -13.66
CA LEU A 128 14.10 0.67 -14.54
C LEU A 128 14.33 2.06 -15.12
N ASP A 129 13.83 2.30 -16.33
CA ASP A 129 13.82 3.62 -16.96
C ASP A 129 12.69 4.51 -16.40
N TYR A 130 11.60 3.90 -15.95
CA TYR A 130 10.44 4.58 -15.37
C TYR A 130 9.73 3.71 -14.34
N VAL A 131 9.00 4.36 -13.43
CA VAL A 131 7.97 3.73 -12.58
C VAL A 131 6.58 4.09 -13.10
N ASP A 132 5.59 3.23 -12.84
CA ASP A 132 4.21 3.52 -13.26
C ASP A 132 3.61 4.63 -12.39
N ILE A 133 3.82 4.59 -11.07
CA ILE A 133 3.32 5.63 -10.17
C ILE A 133 4.47 6.13 -9.29
N PHE A 134 4.69 7.44 -9.27
CA PHE A 134 5.59 8.10 -8.33
C PHE A 134 4.79 8.89 -7.31
N TYR A 135 5.00 8.59 -6.03
CA TYR A 135 4.29 9.22 -4.91
C TYR A 135 5.14 10.26 -4.18
N HIS A 136 4.53 11.40 -3.80
CA HIS A 136 4.99 12.12 -2.64
C HIS A 136 4.49 11.41 -1.38
N HIS A 137 5.42 10.98 -0.52
CA HIS A 137 5.15 9.98 0.53
C HIS A 137 4.39 10.54 1.74
N ARG A 138 4.52 11.85 2.01
CA ARG A 138 3.82 12.55 3.11
C ARG A 138 3.76 14.05 2.84
N MET A 139 2.74 14.72 3.38
CA MET A 139 2.68 16.18 3.34
C MET A 139 3.92 16.80 3.96
N ASP A 140 4.47 17.82 3.32
CA ASP A 140 5.56 18.65 3.84
C ASP A 140 4.98 19.99 4.27
N PRO A 141 4.99 20.34 5.58
CA PRO A 141 4.43 21.58 6.07
C PRO A 141 5.29 22.82 5.77
N ALA A 142 6.56 22.62 5.37
CA ALA A 142 7.54 23.70 5.16
C ALA A 142 7.76 24.04 3.68
N THR A 143 7.64 23.07 2.77
CA THR A 143 7.79 23.30 1.34
C THR A 143 6.47 23.78 0.73
N PRO A 144 6.46 24.85 -0.09
CA PRO A 144 5.27 25.25 -0.83
C PRO A 144 4.71 24.08 -1.65
N LEU A 145 3.39 23.89 -1.58
CA LEU A 145 2.73 22.77 -2.24
C LEU A 145 2.96 22.78 -3.77
N GLU A 146 3.04 23.97 -4.35
CA GLU A 146 3.32 24.23 -5.75
C GLU A 146 4.71 23.68 -6.17
N GLU A 147 5.72 23.82 -5.31
CA GLU A 147 7.06 23.27 -5.58
C GLU A 147 7.04 21.74 -5.60
N THR A 148 6.39 21.15 -4.59
CA THR A 148 6.26 19.69 -4.49
C THR A 148 5.47 19.14 -5.70
N MET A 149 4.33 19.71 -6.03
CA MET A 149 3.53 19.27 -7.17
C MET A 149 4.24 19.50 -8.50
N GLY A 150 4.97 20.62 -8.65
CA GLY A 150 5.81 20.89 -9.82
C GLY A 150 6.96 19.89 -9.97
N ALA A 151 7.50 19.36 -8.88
CA ALA A 151 8.49 18.27 -8.94
C ALA A 151 7.89 16.96 -9.46
N LEU A 152 6.70 16.60 -8.99
CA LEU A 152 5.97 15.42 -9.47
C LEU A 152 5.58 15.57 -10.96
N ALA A 153 5.13 16.77 -11.35
CA ALA A 153 4.84 17.09 -12.75
C ALA A 153 6.09 16.92 -13.62
N GLN A 154 7.25 17.36 -13.14
CA GLN A 154 8.51 17.17 -13.86
C GLN A 154 8.89 15.68 -14.01
N ALA A 155 8.65 14.86 -12.98
CA ALA A 155 8.90 13.42 -13.05
C ALA A 155 8.09 12.77 -14.20
N VAL A 156 6.84 13.17 -14.38
CA VAL A 156 5.99 12.68 -15.48
C VAL A 156 6.47 13.21 -16.83
N ARG A 157 6.72 14.52 -16.94
CA ARG A 157 7.16 15.15 -18.21
C ARG A 157 8.50 14.62 -18.72
N SER A 158 9.38 14.22 -17.79
CA SER A 158 10.67 13.60 -18.14
C SER A 158 10.56 12.12 -18.51
N GLY A 159 9.36 11.53 -18.45
CA GLY A 159 9.13 10.13 -18.75
C GLY A 159 9.60 9.17 -17.66
N LYS A 160 9.99 9.66 -16.47
CA LYS A 160 10.45 8.85 -15.34
C LYS A 160 9.33 8.29 -14.48
N ALA A 161 8.11 8.81 -14.63
CA ALA A 161 6.89 8.28 -14.06
C ALA A 161 5.74 8.41 -15.05
N LEU A 162 4.79 7.48 -15.06
CA LEU A 162 3.60 7.59 -15.91
C LEU A 162 2.48 8.37 -15.21
N TYR A 163 2.34 8.17 -13.91
CA TYR A 163 1.28 8.75 -13.08
C TYR A 163 1.84 9.33 -11.79
N VAL A 164 1.12 10.32 -11.25
CA VAL A 164 1.37 10.88 -9.92
C VAL A 164 0.46 10.20 -8.90
N GLY A 165 1.03 9.89 -7.73
CA GLY A 165 0.33 9.53 -6.53
C GLY A 165 0.67 10.47 -5.36
N LEU A 166 -0.22 10.56 -4.38
CA LEU A 166 0.04 11.25 -3.12
C LEU A 166 -0.19 10.29 -1.96
N SER A 167 0.51 10.48 -0.84
CA SER A 167 0.37 9.61 0.32
C SER A 167 0.33 10.43 1.61
N ASN A 168 -0.49 9.99 2.57
CA ASN A 168 -0.66 10.65 3.86
C ASN A 168 -1.14 12.11 3.76
N TYR A 169 -1.98 12.42 2.78
CA TYR A 169 -2.64 13.69 2.62
C TYR A 169 -4.00 13.68 3.32
N ASP A 170 -4.48 14.85 3.73
CA ASP A 170 -5.87 15.07 4.14
C ASP A 170 -6.73 15.58 2.96
N GLY A 171 -8.05 15.64 3.14
CA GLY A 171 -8.98 16.06 2.09
C GLY A 171 -8.73 17.48 1.59
N PRO A 172 -8.61 18.49 2.45
CA PRO A 172 -8.34 19.87 2.04
C PRO A 172 -7.05 20.04 1.24
N THR A 173 -5.94 19.44 1.70
CA THR A 173 -4.64 19.51 1.01
C THR A 173 -4.64 18.71 -0.29
N LEU A 174 -5.33 17.56 -0.32
CA LEU A 174 -5.51 16.77 -1.54
C LEU A 174 -6.22 17.59 -2.63
N ARG A 175 -7.27 18.33 -2.28
CA ARG A 175 -8.01 19.18 -3.22
C ARG A 175 -7.14 20.29 -3.81
N ARG A 176 -6.30 20.92 -2.99
CA ARG A 176 -5.34 21.92 -3.45
C ARG A 176 -4.28 21.32 -4.38
N ALA A 177 -3.71 20.18 -3.98
CA ALA A 177 -2.72 19.47 -4.79
C ALA A 177 -3.28 19.04 -6.16
N GLU A 178 -4.52 18.54 -6.18
CA GLU A 178 -5.20 18.17 -7.43
C GLU A 178 -5.37 19.37 -8.36
N ALA A 179 -5.79 20.53 -7.84
CA ALA A 179 -5.94 21.75 -8.64
C ALA A 179 -4.62 22.14 -9.32
N ILE A 180 -3.50 22.10 -8.58
CA ILE A 180 -2.17 22.39 -9.15
C ILE A 180 -1.77 21.37 -10.20
N LEU A 181 -1.90 20.07 -9.93
CA LEU A 181 -1.55 19.02 -10.88
C LEU A 181 -2.41 19.04 -12.15
N LYS A 182 -3.66 19.47 -12.04
CA LYS A 182 -4.57 19.69 -13.16
C LYS A 182 -4.11 20.86 -14.05
N GLU A 183 -3.69 21.98 -13.44
CA GLU A 183 -3.09 23.10 -14.18
C GLU A 183 -1.80 22.67 -14.89
N GLU A 184 -0.99 21.86 -14.22
CA GLU A 184 0.23 21.24 -14.79
C GLU A 184 -0.08 20.19 -15.88
N ARG A 185 -1.34 19.79 -16.06
CA ARG A 185 -1.80 18.78 -17.04
C ARG A 185 -1.10 17.43 -16.90
N VAL A 186 -0.88 17.00 -15.66
CA VAL A 186 -0.30 15.67 -15.36
C VAL A 186 -1.31 14.75 -14.69
N PRO A 187 -1.25 13.44 -14.96
CA PRO A 187 -2.23 12.48 -14.46
C PRO A 187 -1.96 12.14 -12.98
N PHE A 188 -2.68 12.81 -12.07
CA PHE A 188 -2.80 12.39 -10.67
C PHE A 188 -3.94 11.40 -10.54
N VAL A 189 -3.65 10.17 -10.10
CA VAL A 189 -4.62 9.07 -10.19
C VAL A 189 -5.00 8.45 -8.86
N ILE A 190 -4.16 8.56 -7.81
CA ILE A 190 -4.35 7.77 -6.60
C ILE A 190 -3.78 8.45 -5.35
N ASN A 191 -4.45 8.24 -4.22
CA ASN A 191 -3.93 8.59 -2.91
C ASN A 191 -3.75 7.35 -2.03
N GLN A 192 -2.61 7.27 -1.31
CA GLN A 192 -2.28 6.14 -0.44
C GLN A 192 -2.28 6.57 1.01
N ASN A 193 -3.14 5.97 1.84
CA ASN A 193 -3.26 6.30 3.25
C ASN A 193 -3.46 5.06 4.12
N ARG A 194 -3.17 5.21 5.41
CA ARG A 194 -3.54 4.20 6.40
C ARG A 194 -5.06 4.11 6.52
N TYR A 195 -5.58 2.89 6.44
CA TYR A 195 -7.00 2.64 6.66
C TYR A 195 -7.23 1.20 7.09
N SER A 196 -7.98 1.01 8.14
CA SER A 196 -8.39 -0.30 8.66
C SER A 196 -9.64 -0.14 9.52
N ILE A 197 -10.22 -1.23 9.99
CA ILE A 197 -11.33 -1.19 10.97
C ILE A 197 -10.93 -0.36 12.21
N PHE A 198 -9.65 -0.41 12.66
CA PHE A 198 -9.16 0.30 13.84
C PHE A 198 -8.56 1.69 13.54
N ASP A 199 -8.37 2.05 12.28
CA ASP A 199 -7.89 3.38 11.90
C ASP A 199 -8.75 3.94 10.77
N ARG A 200 -9.66 4.83 11.13
CA ARG A 200 -10.65 5.46 10.22
C ARG A 200 -10.34 6.94 9.99
N THR A 201 -9.07 7.33 10.10
CA THR A 201 -8.64 8.73 9.96
C THR A 201 -9.06 9.33 8.61
N ILE A 202 -8.98 8.56 7.51
CA ILE A 202 -9.35 9.07 6.18
C ILE A 202 -10.84 9.39 6.02
N GLU A 203 -11.70 8.82 6.86
CA GLU A 203 -13.12 9.18 6.91
C GLU A 203 -13.30 10.51 7.62
N ARG A 204 -12.57 10.74 8.74
CA ARG A 204 -12.70 11.92 9.59
C ARG A 204 -12.02 13.17 9.03
N ASN A 205 -10.89 13.01 8.32
CA ASN A 205 -10.13 14.14 7.76
C ASN A 205 -10.58 14.54 6.34
N GLY A 206 -11.68 13.95 5.86
CA GLY A 206 -12.28 14.27 4.56
C GLY A 206 -11.55 13.71 3.35
N LEU A 207 -10.47 12.90 3.53
CA LEU A 207 -9.72 12.37 2.40
C LEU A 207 -10.57 11.45 1.53
N LYS A 208 -11.27 10.48 2.16
CA LYS A 208 -12.06 9.47 1.43
C LYS A 208 -13.11 10.16 0.57
N GLU A 209 -13.88 11.07 1.15
CA GLU A 209 -14.90 11.83 0.45
C GLU A 209 -14.30 12.69 -0.68
N THR A 210 -13.23 13.42 -0.40
CA THR A 210 -12.54 14.25 -1.41
C THR A 210 -12.01 13.42 -2.57
N SER A 211 -11.42 12.26 -2.30
CA SER A 211 -10.92 11.38 -3.35
C SER A 211 -12.04 10.90 -4.27
N VAL A 212 -13.17 10.49 -3.72
CA VAL A 212 -14.36 10.09 -4.49
C VAL A 212 -14.89 11.25 -5.34
N GLN A 213 -15.05 12.45 -4.73
CA GLN A 213 -15.54 13.65 -5.45
C GLN A 213 -14.61 14.06 -6.61
N LEU A 214 -13.30 13.88 -6.45
CA LEU A 214 -12.30 14.21 -7.47
C LEU A 214 -12.07 13.07 -8.47
N GLY A 215 -12.72 11.93 -8.30
CA GLY A 215 -12.52 10.74 -9.13
C GLY A 215 -11.10 10.18 -9.03
N LYS A 216 -10.50 10.20 -7.83
CA LYS A 216 -9.18 9.62 -7.57
C LYS A 216 -9.30 8.29 -6.85
N GLY A 217 -8.43 7.35 -7.20
CA GLY A 217 -8.33 6.08 -6.48
C GLY A 217 -7.82 6.26 -5.06
N ILE A 218 -8.14 5.31 -4.21
CA ILE A 218 -7.57 5.19 -2.86
C ILE A 218 -6.92 3.81 -2.76
N ILE A 219 -5.67 3.77 -2.32
CA ILE A 219 -5.02 2.53 -1.92
C ILE A 219 -4.62 2.62 -0.45
N THR A 220 -4.79 1.53 0.30
CA THR A 220 -4.65 1.60 1.76
C THR A 220 -3.54 0.71 2.26
N PHE A 221 -2.68 1.26 3.11
CA PHE A 221 -1.65 0.50 3.81
C PHE A 221 -2.06 0.16 5.26
N SER A 222 -1.39 -0.83 5.85
CA SER A 222 -1.71 -1.39 7.18
C SER A 222 -3.18 -1.83 7.34
N PRO A 223 -3.79 -2.48 6.34
CA PRO A 223 -5.22 -2.83 6.37
C PRO A 223 -5.56 -3.80 7.50
N LEU A 224 -4.59 -4.59 7.96
CA LEU A 224 -4.73 -5.54 9.07
C LEU A 224 -4.21 -4.98 10.42
N ALA A 225 -4.07 -3.65 10.54
CA ALA A 225 -3.62 -2.97 11.77
C ALA A 225 -2.38 -3.63 12.40
N GLN A 226 -1.31 -3.82 11.60
CA GLN A 226 -0.05 -4.49 12.00
C GLN A 226 -0.21 -5.96 12.45
N GLY A 227 -1.30 -6.62 12.04
CA GLY A 227 -1.63 -8.00 12.37
C GLY A 227 -2.65 -8.16 13.51
N LEU A 228 -3.13 -7.06 14.12
CA LEU A 228 -4.20 -7.11 15.12
C LEU A 228 -5.51 -7.66 14.57
N LEU A 229 -5.81 -7.39 13.29
CA LEU A 229 -7.01 -7.88 12.60
C LEU A 229 -6.75 -9.24 11.95
N THR A 230 -6.14 -10.15 12.71
CA THR A 230 -5.93 -11.56 12.35
C THR A 230 -6.24 -12.44 13.58
N ASP A 231 -6.36 -13.74 13.38
CA ASP A 231 -6.53 -14.72 14.44
C ASP A 231 -5.28 -14.91 15.32
N ARG A 232 -4.17 -14.31 14.95
CA ARG A 232 -2.84 -14.51 15.54
C ARG A 232 -2.78 -14.20 17.03
N TYR A 233 -3.57 -13.21 17.50
CA TYR A 233 -3.56 -12.75 18.89
C TYR A 233 -4.72 -13.27 19.74
N LEU A 234 -5.63 -14.07 19.19
CA LEU A 234 -6.80 -14.58 19.90
C LEU A 234 -6.44 -15.45 21.12
N ASN A 235 -5.34 -16.19 21.01
CA ASN A 235 -4.87 -17.14 22.02
C ASN A 235 -3.57 -16.69 22.73
N GLY A 236 -3.29 -15.39 22.76
CA GLY A 236 -2.08 -14.82 23.37
C GLY A 236 -1.10 -14.25 22.33
N ILE A 237 0.10 -13.85 22.79
CA ILE A 237 1.12 -13.21 21.96
C ILE A 237 2.12 -14.28 21.46
N PRO A 238 2.12 -14.65 20.16
CA PRO A 238 3.07 -15.62 19.62
C PRO A 238 4.53 -15.13 19.75
N ALA A 239 5.46 -16.05 19.94
CA ALA A 239 6.88 -15.73 20.10
C ALA A 239 7.49 -15.07 18.83
N ASP A 240 6.98 -15.43 17.65
CA ASP A 240 7.37 -14.91 16.35
C ASP A 240 6.54 -13.69 15.92
N SER A 241 5.72 -13.11 16.82
CA SER A 241 4.91 -11.93 16.52
C SER A 241 5.74 -10.66 16.42
N ARG A 242 5.26 -9.68 15.66
CA ARG A 242 5.90 -8.35 15.55
C ARG A 242 6.07 -7.64 16.88
N VAL A 243 5.19 -7.88 17.83
CA VAL A 243 5.29 -7.36 19.20
C VAL A 243 6.60 -7.81 19.87
N ARG A 244 7.05 -9.05 19.60
CA ARG A 244 8.26 -9.62 20.19
C ARG A 244 9.50 -9.46 19.31
N THR A 245 9.36 -9.40 17.99
CA THR A 245 10.47 -9.37 17.04
C THR A 245 10.79 -7.98 16.53
N ASP A 246 9.77 -7.09 16.45
CA ASP A 246 9.91 -5.70 15.97
C ASP A 246 8.90 -4.79 16.69
N GLY A 247 9.21 -4.42 17.91
CA GLY A 247 8.35 -3.56 18.76
C GLY A 247 8.24 -2.09 18.32
N ARG A 248 8.78 -1.70 17.15
CA ARG A 248 8.75 -0.30 16.66
C ARG A 248 7.34 0.16 16.31
N PHE A 249 6.52 -0.72 15.74
CA PHE A 249 5.21 -0.36 15.17
C PHE A 249 4.01 -0.98 15.88
N LEU A 250 4.21 -2.08 16.59
CA LEU A 250 3.20 -2.72 17.44
C LEU A 250 3.80 -3.04 18.79
N LYS A 251 3.31 -2.40 19.84
CA LYS A 251 3.77 -2.56 21.22
C LYS A 251 2.82 -3.49 22.00
N GLU A 252 3.35 -4.19 23.01
CA GLU A 252 2.54 -5.04 23.89
C GLU A 252 1.43 -4.27 24.61
N SER A 253 1.66 -3.00 24.92
CA SER A 253 0.65 -2.10 25.52
C SER A 253 -0.59 -1.87 24.64
N GLN A 254 -0.51 -2.14 23.33
CA GLN A 254 -1.64 -2.06 22.39
C GLN A 254 -2.51 -3.33 22.40
N LEU A 255 -2.07 -4.40 23.04
CA LEU A 255 -2.79 -5.67 23.24
C LEU A 255 -3.48 -5.69 24.61
N SER A 256 -4.15 -4.60 24.99
CA SER A 256 -4.97 -4.57 26.20
C SER A 256 -6.13 -5.56 26.10
N GLU A 257 -6.69 -5.97 27.24
CA GLU A 257 -7.89 -6.83 27.26
C GLU A 257 -9.06 -6.19 26.50
N GLU A 258 -9.19 -4.88 26.53
CA GLU A 258 -10.18 -4.16 25.72
C GLU A 258 -9.96 -4.41 24.22
N THR A 259 -8.73 -4.24 23.74
CA THR A 259 -8.37 -4.51 22.34
C THR A 259 -8.62 -5.96 21.97
N LEU A 260 -8.24 -6.90 22.84
CA LEU A 260 -8.45 -8.33 22.60
C LEU A 260 -9.94 -8.68 22.56
N ASN A 261 -10.78 -8.05 23.38
CA ASN A 261 -12.23 -8.24 23.33
C ASN A 261 -12.84 -7.70 22.03
N LYS A 262 -12.37 -6.53 21.54
CA LYS A 262 -12.74 -6.00 20.21
C LYS A 262 -12.36 -6.99 19.09
N ILE A 263 -11.14 -7.54 19.13
CA ILE A 263 -10.67 -8.53 18.15
C ILE A 263 -11.51 -9.81 18.20
N ARG A 264 -11.84 -10.34 19.39
CA ARG A 264 -12.71 -11.52 19.54
C ARG A 264 -14.10 -11.27 18.97
N GLY A 265 -14.71 -10.12 19.26
CA GLY A 265 -16.03 -9.75 18.72
C GLY A 265 -16.01 -9.60 17.19
N LEU A 266 -14.98 -9.00 16.62
CA LEU A 266 -14.79 -8.93 15.16
C LEU A 266 -14.60 -10.31 14.54
N ASN A 267 -13.84 -11.19 15.20
CA ASN A 267 -13.63 -12.57 14.73
C ASN A 267 -14.94 -13.37 14.71
N GLU A 268 -15.83 -13.19 15.68
CA GLU A 268 -17.15 -13.83 15.67
C GLU A 268 -18.00 -13.39 14.48
N ILE A 269 -17.90 -12.11 14.07
CA ILE A 269 -18.58 -11.63 12.86
C ILE A 269 -17.98 -12.31 11.63
N ALA A 270 -16.64 -12.36 11.53
CA ALA A 270 -15.93 -12.99 10.42
C ALA A 270 -16.35 -14.47 10.28
N LEU A 271 -16.38 -15.24 11.37
CA LEU A 271 -16.77 -16.65 11.35
C LEU A 271 -18.22 -16.85 10.85
N ARG A 272 -19.17 -15.99 11.26
CA ARG A 272 -20.55 -16.04 10.74
C ARG A 272 -20.63 -15.75 9.25
N ARG A 273 -19.70 -14.99 8.71
CA ARG A 273 -19.55 -14.70 7.28
C ARG A 273 -18.82 -15.80 6.50
N GLY A 274 -18.32 -16.85 7.18
CA GLY A 274 -17.47 -17.88 6.58
C GLY A 274 -16.11 -17.35 6.14
N GLN A 275 -15.63 -16.28 6.75
CA GLN A 275 -14.34 -15.63 6.49
C GLN A 275 -13.42 -15.73 7.69
N THR A 276 -12.11 -15.71 7.47
CA THR A 276 -11.16 -15.39 8.53
C THR A 276 -11.28 -13.91 8.91
N LEU A 277 -10.79 -13.53 10.10
CA LEU A 277 -10.79 -12.12 10.51
C LEU A 277 -9.99 -11.24 9.51
N ALA A 278 -8.87 -11.74 8.99
CA ALA A 278 -8.09 -11.04 7.99
C ALA A 278 -8.88 -10.83 6.67
N GLU A 279 -9.52 -11.88 6.16
CA GLU A 279 -10.37 -11.77 4.97
C GLU A 279 -11.50 -10.76 5.16
N MET A 280 -12.21 -10.82 6.29
CA MET A 280 -13.27 -9.85 6.61
C MET A 280 -12.74 -8.43 6.72
N ALA A 281 -11.60 -8.22 7.37
CA ALA A 281 -11.02 -6.88 7.53
C ALA A 281 -10.63 -6.25 6.19
N LEU A 282 -10.05 -7.02 5.27
CA LEU A 282 -9.76 -6.56 3.90
C LEU A 282 -11.04 -6.32 3.10
N ALA A 283 -12.00 -7.23 3.17
CA ALA A 283 -13.30 -7.10 2.53
C ALA A 283 -14.05 -5.85 3.01
N TRP A 284 -13.98 -5.54 4.31
CA TRP A 284 -14.59 -4.35 4.88
C TRP A 284 -14.01 -3.04 4.30
N ILE A 285 -12.72 -2.99 4.06
CA ILE A 285 -12.09 -1.83 3.42
C ILE A 285 -12.61 -1.64 1.99
N LEU A 286 -12.82 -2.72 1.26
CA LEU A 286 -13.25 -2.73 -0.14
C LEU A 286 -14.77 -2.62 -0.34
N ARG A 287 -15.57 -2.66 0.73
CA ARG A 287 -17.03 -2.87 0.73
C ARG A 287 -17.87 -1.90 -0.12
N ASP A 288 -17.43 -0.65 -0.22
CA ASP A 288 -18.21 0.43 -0.86
C ASP A 288 -17.64 0.90 -2.20
N GLY A 289 -16.58 0.24 -2.67
CA GLY A 289 -15.92 0.58 -3.92
C GLY A 289 -15.13 1.90 -3.93
N ALA A 290 -15.10 2.64 -2.80
CA ALA A 290 -14.30 3.87 -2.70
C ALA A 290 -12.80 3.59 -2.66
N VAL A 291 -12.40 2.45 -2.07
CA VAL A 291 -11.02 1.99 -2.04
C VAL A 291 -10.77 1.09 -3.25
N THR A 292 -9.79 1.49 -4.06
CA THR A 292 -9.38 0.76 -5.27
C THR A 292 -8.63 -0.52 -4.95
N SER A 293 -7.72 -0.47 -3.97
CA SER A 293 -6.85 -1.60 -3.64
C SER A 293 -6.41 -1.56 -2.18
N VAL A 294 -6.14 -2.73 -1.62
CA VAL A 294 -5.52 -2.88 -0.29
C VAL A 294 -4.08 -3.37 -0.44
N LEU A 295 -3.14 -2.70 0.24
CA LEU A 295 -1.75 -3.12 0.29
C LEU A 295 -1.54 -4.14 1.38
N ILE A 296 -1.23 -5.36 0.99
CA ILE A 296 -0.85 -6.42 1.91
C ILE A 296 0.67 -6.54 2.02
N GLY A 297 1.16 -6.86 3.21
CA GLY A 297 2.50 -7.38 3.42
C GLY A 297 2.42 -8.89 3.63
N ALA A 298 3.41 -9.63 3.14
CA ALA A 298 3.50 -11.07 3.34
C ALA A 298 4.90 -11.47 3.81
N SER A 299 4.98 -12.45 4.70
CA SER A 299 6.23 -13.12 5.10
C SER A 299 6.30 -14.57 4.59
N ARG A 300 5.21 -15.06 4.00
CA ARG A 300 5.10 -16.40 3.39
C ARG A 300 3.98 -16.43 2.35
N PRO A 301 4.06 -17.28 1.31
CA PRO A 301 3.09 -17.36 0.22
C PRO A 301 1.64 -17.60 0.67
N ALA A 302 1.42 -18.46 1.68
CA ALA A 302 0.09 -18.78 2.17
C ALA A 302 -0.73 -17.54 2.59
N GLN A 303 -0.08 -16.51 3.15
CA GLN A 303 -0.74 -15.26 3.54
C GLN A 303 -1.29 -14.49 2.33
N ILE A 304 -0.64 -14.58 1.17
CA ILE A 304 -1.13 -13.96 -0.06
C ILE A 304 -2.42 -14.63 -0.49
N LEU A 305 -2.45 -15.96 -0.50
CA LEU A 305 -3.64 -16.72 -0.89
C LEU A 305 -4.84 -16.40 0.00
N ASP A 306 -4.63 -16.36 1.33
CA ASP A 306 -5.69 -16.02 2.28
C ASP A 306 -6.19 -14.58 2.06
N ASN A 307 -5.29 -13.63 1.84
CA ASN A 307 -5.67 -12.24 1.60
C ASN A 307 -6.42 -12.04 0.27
N VAL A 308 -6.05 -12.77 -0.79
CA VAL A 308 -6.75 -12.70 -2.08
C VAL A 308 -8.19 -13.21 -1.98
N LYS A 309 -8.48 -14.18 -1.10
CA LYS A 309 -9.86 -14.65 -0.88
C LYS A 309 -10.80 -13.56 -0.37
N ALA A 310 -10.29 -12.50 0.26
CA ALA A 310 -11.10 -11.40 0.78
C ALA A 310 -12.00 -10.76 -0.28
N ILE A 311 -11.57 -10.73 -1.56
CA ILE A 311 -12.34 -10.11 -2.65
C ILE A 311 -13.58 -10.91 -3.07
N GLN A 312 -13.72 -12.15 -2.62
CA GLN A 312 -14.84 -13.02 -2.99
C GLN A 312 -16.14 -12.66 -2.24
N ASN A 313 -16.04 -12.00 -1.08
CA ASN A 313 -17.19 -11.59 -0.28
C ASN A 313 -16.96 -10.23 0.37
N THR A 314 -17.18 -9.16 -0.39
CA THR A 314 -17.05 -7.76 0.06
C THR A 314 -18.37 -7.12 0.46
N SER A 315 -19.49 -7.83 0.34
CA SER A 315 -20.81 -7.33 0.73
C SER A 315 -21.04 -7.47 2.23
N PHE A 316 -21.57 -6.45 2.87
CA PHE A 316 -21.92 -6.44 4.29
C PHE A 316 -23.37 -6.02 4.47
N SER A 317 -24.07 -6.65 5.41
CA SER A 317 -25.36 -6.15 5.86
C SER A 317 -25.19 -4.91 6.75
N GLU A 318 -26.24 -4.11 6.87
CA GLU A 318 -26.25 -2.95 7.76
C GLU A 318 -26.00 -3.36 9.23
N GLU A 319 -26.57 -4.49 9.65
CA GLU A 319 -26.38 -5.04 10.99
C GLU A 319 -24.91 -5.43 11.24
N GLU A 320 -24.22 -6.04 10.26
CA GLU A 320 -22.79 -6.34 10.37
C GLU A 320 -21.96 -5.07 10.49
N LEU A 321 -22.23 -4.06 9.68
CA LEU A 321 -21.51 -2.77 9.73
C LEU A 321 -21.72 -2.08 11.08
N GLN A 322 -22.94 -2.03 11.61
CA GLN A 322 -23.23 -1.46 12.94
C GLN A 322 -22.48 -2.20 14.05
N LYS A 323 -22.40 -3.53 14.01
CA LYS A 323 -21.64 -4.31 14.97
C LYS A 323 -20.13 -4.07 14.88
N ILE A 324 -19.60 -3.97 13.66
CA ILE A 324 -18.19 -3.62 13.42
C ILE A 324 -17.89 -2.22 13.97
N ASP A 325 -18.77 -1.24 13.69
CA ASP A 325 -18.63 0.13 14.18
C ASP A 325 -18.64 0.20 15.72
N ALA A 326 -19.53 -0.52 16.37
CA ALA A 326 -19.58 -0.59 17.84
C ALA A 326 -18.32 -1.20 18.48
N LEU A 327 -17.58 -2.04 17.75
CA LEU A 327 -16.34 -2.65 18.21
C LEU A 327 -15.09 -1.85 17.83
N SER A 328 -15.19 -0.90 16.89
CA SER A 328 -14.03 -0.21 16.31
C SER A 328 -13.94 1.28 16.64
N LEU A 329 -15.05 1.91 16.88
CA LEU A 329 -15.19 3.33 17.27
C LEU A 329 -15.29 3.47 18.77
#